data_833ce22d742966414985318dacab0f2d
#
_entry.id   833ce22d742966414985318dacab0f2d
#
_cell.length_a   1.000
_cell.length_b   1.000
_cell.length_c   1.000
_cell.angle_alpha   90.00
_cell.angle_beta   90.00
_cell.angle_gamma   90.00
#
_symmetry.space_group_name_H-M   'P 1'
#
loop_
_entity.id
_entity.type
_entity.pdbx_description
1 polymer ?
#
loop_
_entity_poly.entity_id
_entity_poly.type
_entity_poly.pdbx_seq_one_letter_code
_entity_poly.pdbx_strand_id
1 'polypeptide(L)'
;MSSKYTTADYEAIIANYTPQAVRSEPWSHVADFTRECVRALDLTPDNTSRDALRNTLNCVSKLAAWVWVSYGVVTVETVFHPDIIGNYFLAGDGAKLSPSTAGTQRSLLCRVAEAINDDWNPDYQHPISYEPTLDPYDSYACDRLWDWAESQPTAARRRNFTTVLALTLGAGLRAGEICTLRGKDVRVDGDGVLLFPHGYRGAGPREVPLLKSHTELIQPVIMATGPEDYLFRPGRDNENVSQLSAYLRRVTPSTSPDMVPDTRRLRNTWIIDRIAAGVPTDVLCAAAGLKSLHQFEDYVVEAGANRRHAYRILLAGGSTHGTPGGGLYVL
;
A
#
# COMPACT_ATOMS: atom_id res chain seq x y z
N MET A 1 -13.19 1.79 -19.98
CA MET A 1 -12.17 0.88 -20.58
C MET A 1 -12.78 -0.51 -20.54
N SER A 2 -13.04 -1.13 -21.70
CA SER A 2 -13.56 -2.50 -21.72
C SER A 2 -12.55 -3.46 -21.13
N SER A 3 -13.00 -4.34 -20.22
CA SER A 3 -12.14 -5.36 -19.61
C SER A 3 -11.52 -6.25 -20.70
N LYS A 4 -10.24 -6.59 -20.54
CA LYS A 4 -9.53 -7.53 -21.43
C LYS A 4 -10.07 -8.98 -21.30
N TYR A 5 -10.88 -9.24 -20.30
CA TYR A 5 -11.41 -10.56 -19.95
C TYR A 5 -12.92 -10.57 -20.08
N THR A 6 -13.47 -11.77 -20.39
CA THR A 6 -14.91 -12.03 -20.50
C THR A 6 -15.42 -12.79 -19.26
N THR A 7 -16.74 -12.88 -19.09
CA THR A 7 -17.36 -13.72 -18.06
C THR A 7 -17.00 -15.20 -18.24
N ALA A 8 -16.84 -15.65 -19.49
CA ALA A 8 -16.38 -17.02 -19.79
C ALA A 8 -14.95 -17.27 -19.31
N ASP A 9 -14.06 -16.26 -19.36
CA ASP A 9 -12.69 -16.38 -18.81
C ASP A 9 -12.71 -16.51 -17.30
N TYR A 10 -13.64 -15.81 -16.60
CA TYR A 10 -13.80 -15.92 -15.15
C TYR A 10 -14.33 -17.29 -14.74
N GLU A 11 -15.34 -17.81 -15.44
CA GLU A 11 -15.82 -19.17 -15.21
C GLU A 11 -14.72 -20.21 -15.46
N ALA A 12 -13.91 -20.05 -16.50
CA ALA A 12 -12.77 -20.94 -16.74
C ALA A 12 -11.73 -20.87 -15.62
N ILE A 13 -11.48 -19.70 -15.02
CA ILE A 13 -10.61 -19.56 -13.85
C ILE A 13 -11.19 -20.31 -12.66
N ILE A 14 -12.49 -20.17 -12.37
CA ILE A 14 -13.17 -20.84 -11.25
C ILE A 14 -13.14 -22.35 -11.44
N ALA A 15 -13.54 -22.83 -12.62
CA ALA A 15 -13.63 -24.26 -12.92
C ALA A 15 -12.28 -24.97 -12.83
N ASN A 16 -11.20 -24.33 -13.30
CA ASN A 16 -9.86 -24.90 -13.31
C ASN A 16 -9.00 -24.51 -12.09
N TYR A 17 -9.58 -23.83 -11.10
CA TYR A 17 -8.83 -23.40 -9.93
C TYR A 17 -8.35 -24.60 -9.10
N THR A 18 -7.07 -24.56 -8.76
CA THR A 18 -6.42 -25.48 -7.81
C THR A 18 -5.49 -24.66 -6.90
N PRO A 19 -5.68 -24.66 -5.57
CA PRO A 19 -4.88 -23.91 -4.65
C PRO A 19 -3.47 -24.52 -4.49
N GLN A 20 -2.44 -23.69 -4.44
CA GLN A 20 -1.06 -24.15 -4.19
C GLN A 20 -0.80 -24.42 -2.69
N ALA A 21 -1.55 -23.79 -1.80
CA ALA A 21 -1.31 -23.81 -0.36
C ALA A 21 -2.21 -24.82 0.40
N VAL A 22 -3.15 -25.45 -0.28
CA VAL A 22 -4.02 -26.51 0.30
C VAL A 22 -3.54 -27.86 -0.19
N ARG A 23 -3.38 -28.84 0.72
CA ARG A 23 -2.99 -30.21 0.37
C ARG A 23 -4.04 -30.84 -0.54
N SER A 24 -3.61 -31.79 -1.39
CA SER A 24 -4.49 -32.44 -2.37
C SER A 24 -5.67 -33.19 -1.74
N GLU A 25 -5.46 -33.80 -0.58
CA GLU A 25 -6.51 -34.56 0.11
C GLU A 25 -7.63 -33.64 0.65
N PRO A 26 -7.41 -32.63 1.51
CA PRO A 26 -8.46 -31.70 1.86
C PRO A 26 -9.08 -30.99 0.67
N TRP A 27 -8.28 -30.66 -0.35
CA TRP A 27 -8.78 -30.02 -1.56
C TRP A 27 -9.84 -30.86 -2.28
N SER A 28 -9.64 -32.18 -2.39
CA SER A 28 -10.60 -33.06 -3.06
C SER A 28 -12.00 -33.04 -2.42
N HIS A 29 -12.10 -32.71 -1.14
CA HIS A 29 -13.37 -32.63 -0.41
C HIS A 29 -14.04 -31.24 -0.45
N VAL A 30 -13.27 -30.17 -0.71
CA VAL A 30 -13.78 -28.80 -0.66
C VAL A 30 -13.76 -28.08 -2.02
N ALA A 31 -13.31 -28.74 -3.07
CA ALA A 31 -13.12 -28.11 -4.38
C ALA A 31 -14.42 -27.57 -4.95
N ASP A 32 -15.46 -28.39 -5.00
CA ASP A 32 -16.75 -28.01 -5.57
C ASP A 32 -17.44 -26.97 -4.68
N PHE A 33 -17.45 -27.17 -3.36
CA PHE A 33 -17.93 -26.16 -2.41
C PHE A 33 -17.26 -24.79 -2.64
N THR A 34 -15.91 -24.76 -2.74
CA THR A 34 -15.18 -23.50 -2.98
C THR A 34 -15.61 -22.82 -4.27
N ARG A 35 -15.78 -23.59 -5.35
CA ARG A 35 -16.18 -23.07 -6.66
C ARG A 35 -17.62 -22.56 -6.64
N GLU A 36 -18.53 -23.28 -6.00
CA GLU A 36 -19.94 -22.88 -5.85
C GLU A 36 -20.08 -21.60 -5.04
N CYS A 37 -19.40 -21.49 -3.89
CA CYS A 37 -19.38 -20.25 -3.11
C CYS A 37 -18.90 -19.04 -3.92
N VAL A 38 -17.86 -19.21 -4.73
CA VAL A 38 -17.33 -18.09 -5.51
C VAL A 38 -18.23 -17.75 -6.71
N ARG A 39 -18.93 -18.74 -7.31
CA ARG A 39 -19.95 -18.48 -8.33
C ARG A 39 -21.14 -17.70 -7.79
N ALA A 40 -21.56 -18.01 -6.56
CA ALA A 40 -22.67 -17.32 -5.90
C ALA A 40 -22.41 -15.82 -5.65
N LEU A 41 -21.16 -15.36 -5.71
CA LEU A 41 -20.79 -13.95 -5.57
C LEU A 41 -21.01 -13.11 -6.83
N ASP A 42 -21.39 -13.71 -7.94
CA ASP A 42 -21.58 -13.04 -9.27
C ASP A 42 -20.42 -12.10 -9.64
N LEU A 43 -19.18 -12.61 -9.48
CA LEU A 43 -17.98 -11.86 -9.80
C LEU A 43 -17.76 -11.82 -11.32
N THR A 44 -17.78 -10.63 -11.90
CA THR A 44 -17.60 -10.40 -13.34
C THR A 44 -16.36 -9.53 -13.61
N PRO A 45 -15.84 -9.50 -14.84
CA PRO A 45 -14.75 -8.61 -15.23
C PRO A 45 -15.01 -7.13 -15.02
N ASP A 46 -16.30 -6.73 -14.97
CA ASP A 46 -16.71 -5.34 -14.79
C ASP A 46 -16.68 -4.90 -13.32
N ASN A 47 -16.91 -5.84 -12.38
CA ASN A 47 -16.95 -5.54 -10.94
C ASN A 47 -15.73 -6.04 -10.16
N THR A 48 -14.94 -6.96 -10.72
CA THR A 48 -13.85 -7.62 -10.00
C THR A 48 -12.64 -7.82 -10.90
N SER A 49 -11.43 -7.56 -10.40
CA SER A 49 -10.22 -7.89 -11.14
C SER A 49 -9.91 -9.39 -11.08
N ARG A 50 -9.20 -9.90 -12.09
CA ARG A 50 -8.75 -11.31 -12.14
C ARG A 50 -7.95 -11.72 -10.89
N ASP A 51 -7.12 -10.82 -10.37
CA ASP A 51 -6.32 -11.10 -9.16
C ASP A 51 -7.21 -11.13 -7.92
N ALA A 52 -8.24 -10.28 -7.84
CA ALA A 52 -9.22 -10.31 -6.77
C ALA A 52 -10.05 -11.60 -6.79
N LEU A 53 -10.50 -12.06 -7.96
CA LEU A 53 -11.17 -13.36 -8.12
C LEU A 53 -10.29 -14.52 -7.61
N ARG A 54 -9.03 -14.58 -8.04
CA ARG A 54 -8.09 -15.61 -7.58
C ARG A 54 -7.81 -15.53 -6.08
N ASN A 55 -7.74 -14.32 -5.52
CA ASN A 55 -7.57 -14.14 -4.09
C ASN A 55 -8.80 -14.62 -3.32
N THR A 56 -10.02 -14.39 -3.83
CA THR A 56 -11.26 -14.90 -3.24
C THR A 56 -11.27 -16.43 -3.23
N LEU A 57 -10.97 -17.07 -4.35
CA LEU A 57 -10.82 -18.52 -4.45
C LEU A 57 -9.78 -19.08 -3.44
N ASN A 58 -8.63 -18.40 -3.31
CA ASN A 58 -7.58 -18.79 -2.38
C ASN A 58 -8.00 -18.65 -0.90
N CYS A 59 -8.74 -17.59 -0.54
CA CYS A 59 -9.20 -17.40 0.82
C CYS A 59 -10.29 -18.41 1.20
N VAL A 60 -11.27 -18.59 0.33
CA VAL A 60 -12.38 -19.56 0.56
C VAL A 60 -11.84 -20.99 0.64
N SER A 61 -10.95 -21.38 -0.28
CA SER A 61 -10.37 -22.74 -0.29
C SER A 61 -9.59 -23.06 0.99
N LYS A 62 -8.84 -22.10 1.52
CA LYS A 62 -8.07 -22.29 2.75
C LYS A 62 -8.97 -22.43 3.98
N LEU A 63 -9.99 -21.56 4.09
CA LEU A 63 -10.96 -21.66 5.17
C LEU A 63 -11.73 -22.98 5.11
N ALA A 64 -12.28 -23.35 3.94
CA ALA A 64 -13.03 -24.58 3.76
C ALA A 64 -12.18 -25.82 4.05
N ALA A 65 -10.93 -25.86 3.58
CA ALA A 65 -10.02 -26.96 3.86
C ALA A 65 -9.68 -27.09 5.35
N TRP A 66 -9.47 -25.98 6.03
CA TRP A 66 -9.26 -25.98 7.48
C TRP A 66 -10.50 -26.46 8.24
N VAL A 67 -11.69 -26.00 7.83
CA VAL A 67 -12.97 -26.46 8.43
C VAL A 67 -13.17 -27.97 8.20
N TRP A 68 -12.91 -28.45 6.98
CA TRP A 68 -12.95 -29.88 6.70
C TRP A 68 -12.05 -30.71 7.62
N VAL A 69 -10.79 -30.29 7.76
CA VAL A 69 -9.82 -30.99 8.62
C VAL A 69 -10.19 -30.93 10.10
N SER A 70 -10.77 -29.81 10.54
CA SER A 70 -11.07 -29.58 11.97
C SER A 70 -12.42 -30.13 12.41
N TYR A 71 -13.43 -30.10 11.53
CA TYR A 71 -14.82 -30.40 11.88
C TYR A 71 -15.46 -31.52 11.02
N GLY A 72 -14.85 -31.87 9.89
CA GLY A 72 -15.35 -32.91 8.99
C GLY A 72 -16.64 -32.57 8.22
N VAL A 73 -17.13 -31.35 8.30
CA VAL A 73 -18.37 -30.88 7.65
C VAL A 73 -18.09 -29.58 6.92
N VAL A 74 -18.57 -29.48 5.65
CA VAL A 74 -18.41 -28.29 4.83
C VAL A 74 -19.76 -27.91 4.25
N THR A 75 -20.43 -26.97 4.92
CA THR A 75 -21.65 -26.30 4.45
C THR A 75 -21.46 -24.79 4.55
N VAL A 76 -22.32 -24.01 3.89
CA VAL A 76 -22.24 -22.54 3.93
C VAL A 76 -22.37 -22.04 5.37
N GLU A 77 -23.33 -22.56 6.11
CA GLU A 77 -23.64 -22.17 7.50
C GLU A 77 -22.47 -22.51 8.44
N THR A 78 -21.78 -23.62 8.20
CA THR A 78 -20.62 -24.02 9.03
C THR A 78 -19.37 -23.24 8.65
N VAL A 79 -18.99 -23.19 7.38
CA VAL A 79 -17.74 -22.55 6.93
C VAL A 79 -17.79 -21.04 7.15
N PHE A 80 -18.93 -20.42 6.91
CA PHE A 80 -19.12 -18.98 7.03
C PHE A 80 -19.85 -18.58 8.32
N HIS A 81 -19.76 -19.40 9.38
CA HIS A 81 -20.17 -18.97 10.70
C HIS A 81 -19.17 -17.97 11.29
N PRO A 82 -19.61 -16.86 11.94
CA PRO A 82 -18.70 -15.85 12.51
C PRO A 82 -17.62 -16.42 13.43
N ASP A 83 -18.00 -17.35 14.33
CA ASP A 83 -17.05 -17.99 15.25
C ASP A 83 -16.04 -18.89 14.53
N ILE A 84 -16.45 -19.56 13.47
CA ILE A 84 -15.56 -20.40 12.66
C ILE A 84 -14.54 -19.55 11.94
N ILE A 85 -14.96 -18.45 11.33
CA ILE A 85 -14.04 -17.47 10.73
C ILE A 85 -13.10 -16.89 11.80
N GLY A 86 -13.65 -16.52 12.98
CA GLY A 86 -12.86 -16.05 14.11
C GLY A 86 -11.78 -17.06 14.53
N ASN A 87 -12.18 -18.30 14.78
CA ASN A 87 -11.29 -19.38 15.19
C ASN A 87 -10.22 -19.71 14.14
N TYR A 88 -10.51 -19.61 12.84
CA TYR A 88 -9.54 -19.79 11.79
C TYR A 88 -8.38 -18.78 11.91
N PHE A 89 -8.67 -17.52 12.27
CA PHE A 89 -7.62 -16.50 12.46
C PHE A 89 -7.00 -16.51 13.86
N LEU A 90 -7.60 -17.13 14.85
CA LEU A 90 -7.06 -17.26 16.21
C LEU A 90 -6.20 -18.52 16.39
N ALA A 91 -6.63 -19.65 15.88
CA ALA A 91 -6.03 -20.95 16.12
C ALA A 91 -5.76 -21.78 14.87
N GLY A 92 -6.30 -21.39 13.71
CA GLY A 92 -6.12 -22.08 12.44
C GLY A 92 -4.93 -21.59 11.62
N ASP A 93 -4.94 -21.91 10.33
CA ASP A 93 -3.88 -21.45 9.40
C ASP A 93 -3.86 -19.94 9.22
N GLY A 94 -4.97 -19.25 9.46
CA GLY A 94 -5.06 -17.80 9.46
C GLY A 94 -4.23 -17.14 10.56
N ALA A 95 -3.99 -17.83 11.69
CA ALA A 95 -3.16 -17.33 12.79
C ALA A 95 -1.66 -17.19 12.41
N LYS A 96 -1.22 -17.88 11.37
CA LYS A 96 0.17 -17.82 10.86
C LYS A 96 0.43 -16.61 9.94
N LEU A 97 -0.62 -15.87 9.60
CA LEU A 97 -0.54 -14.72 8.70
C LEU A 97 -0.05 -13.48 9.46
N SER A 98 0.56 -12.54 8.73
CA SER A 98 0.79 -11.22 9.30
C SER A 98 -0.56 -10.56 9.66
N PRO A 99 -0.61 -9.71 10.72
CA PRO A 99 -1.86 -9.05 11.13
C PRO A 99 -2.58 -8.32 9.98
N SER A 100 -1.82 -7.62 9.11
CA SER A 100 -2.37 -6.94 7.92
C SER A 100 -3.00 -7.92 6.92
N THR A 101 -2.34 -9.06 6.68
CA THR A 101 -2.85 -10.10 5.77
C THR A 101 -4.08 -10.77 6.36
N ALA A 102 -4.03 -11.09 7.66
CA ALA A 102 -5.16 -11.67 8.39
C ALA A 102 -6.38 -10.75 8.34
N GLY A 103 -6.21 -9.46 8.64
CA GLY A 103 -7.29 -8.47 8.56
C GLY A 103 -7.91 -8.35 7.16
N THR A 104 -7.08 -8.33 6.12
CA THR A 104 -7.54 -8.28 4.73
C THR A 104 -8.31 -9.55 4.34
N GLN A 105 -7.78 -10.74 4.67
CA GLN A 105 -8.44 -11.99 4.35
C GLN A 105 -9.72 -12.18 5.14
N ARG A 106 -9.73 -11.80 6.43
CA ARG A 106 -10.94 -11.83 7.25
C ARG A 106 -12.03 -10.95 6.67
N SER A 107 -11.72 -9.70 6.33
CA SER A 107 -12.69 -8.78 5.70
C SER A 107 -13.24 -9.32 4.38
N LEU A 108 -12.42 -10.05 3.62
CA LEU A 108 -12.87 -10.71 2.39
C LEU A 108 -13.83 -11.87 2.72
N LEU A 109 -13.47 -12.75 3.65
CA LEU A 109 -14.31 -13.89 4.04
C LEU A 109 -15.64 -13.45 4.68
N CYS A 110 -15.63 -12.37 5.47
CA CYS A 110 -16.86 -11.79 6.01
C CYS A 110 -17.79 -11.27 4.89
N ARG A 111 -17.24 -10.61 3.87
CA ARG A 111 -18.04 -10.18 2.69
C ARG A 111 -18.58 -11.36 1.88
N VAL A 112 -17.81 -12.45 1.78
CA VAL A 112 -18.30 -13.69 1.17
C VAL A 112 -19.44 -14.25 2.00
N ALA A 113 -19.26 -14.35 3.32
CA ALA A 113 -20.27 -14.84 4.24
C ALA A 113 -21.57 -14.02 4.15
N GLU A 114 -21.49 -12.70 4.17
CA GLU A 114 -22.62 -11.78 4.02
C GLU A 114 -23.38 -11.98 2.69
N ALA A 115 -22.68 -12.35 1.64
CA ALA A 115 -23.30 -12.53 0.32
C ALA A 115 -23.97 -13.89 0.11
N ILE A 116 -23.55 -14.95 0.84
CA ILE A 116 -23.99 -16.32 0.56
C ILE A 116 -24.58 -17.07 1.76
N ASN A 117 -24.47 -16.52 2.96
CA ASN A 117 -25.02 -17.13 4.18
C ASN A 117 -26.18 -16.29 4.71
N ASP A 118 -27.39 -16.76 4.54
CA ASP A 118 -28.61 -16.07 4.99
C ASP A 118 -28.66 -15.85 6.50
N ASP A 119 -27.95 -16.70 7.28
CA ASP A 119 -27.85 -16.61 8.73
C ASP A 119 -26.68 -15.73 9.22
N TRP A 120 -26.01 -15.02 8.29
CA TRP A 120 -24.88 -14.18 8.64
C TRP A 120 -25.27 -13.02 9.54
N ASN A 121 -24.63 -12.93 10.71
CA ASN A 121 -24.81 -11.82 11.65
C ASN A 121 -23.47 -11.13 11.92
N PRO A 122 -23.25 -9.90 11.44
CA PRO A 122 -22.00 -9.15 11.63
C PRO A 122 -21.71 -8.76 13.07
N ASP A 123 -22.73 -8.70 13.95
CA ASP A 123 -22.58 -8.27 15.35
C ASP A 123 -21.80 -9.28 16.21
N TYR A 124 -21.67 -10.53 15.77
CA TYR A 124 -20.85 -11.56 16.42
C TYR A 124 -19.35 -11.50 16.05
N GLN A 125 -18.91 -10.52 15.29
CA GLN A 125 -17.51 -10.43 14.91
C GLN A 125 -16.65 -9.86 16.04
N HIS A 126 -15.72 -10.66 16.56
CA HIS A 126 -14.63 -10.12 17.37
C HIS A 126 -13.64 -9.34 16.50
N PRO A 127 -13.38 -8.06 16.79
CA PRO A 127 -12.37 -7.31 16.03
C PRO A 127 -11.01 -7.97 16.24
N ILE A 128 -10.32 -8.29 15.15
CA ILE A 128 -8.89 -8.54 15.23
C ILE A 128 -8.24 -7.17 15.35
N SER A 129 -7.68 -6.86 16.52
CA SER A 129 -6.94 -5.62 16.70
C SER A 129 -5.74 -5.65 15.77
N TYR A 130 -5.76 -4.80 14.77
CA TYR A 130 -4.65 -4.53 13.89
C TYR A 130 -4.11 -3.14 14.22
N GLU A 131 -2.99 -3.10 14.89
CA GLU A 131 -2.19 -1.89 14.96
C GLU A 131 -1.25 -1.88 13.75
N PRO A 132 -1.52 -1.02 12.75
CA PRO A 132 -0.57 -0.85 11.67
C PRO A 132 0.71 -0.26 12.25
N THR A 133 1.78 -1.01 12.23
CA THR A 133 3.11 -0.48 12.58
C THR A 133 3.48 0.55 11.53
N LEU A 134 3.26 1.82 11.85
CA LEU A 134 3.62 2.95 10.98
C LEU A 134 5.07 3.38 11.19
N ASP A 135 5.84 2.64 11.96
CA ASP A 135 7.21 2.88 12.37
C ASP A 135 8.02 3.65 11.29
N PRO A 136 8.15 5.00 11.40
CA PRO A 136 8.91 5.79 10.44
C PRO A 136 10.41 5.53 10.60
N TYR A 137 11.18 5.84 9.57
CA TYR A 137 12.63 5.93 9.72
C TYR A 137 12.96 7.21 10.48
N ASP A 138 13.86 7.11 11.47
CA ASP A 138 14.47 8.28 12.09
C ASP A 138 15.53 8.91 11.14
N SER A 139 16.04 10.07 11.52
CA SER A 139 17.04 10.79 10.70
C SER A 139 18.28 9.96 10.47
N TYR A 140 18.78 9.27 11.50
CA TYR A 140 19.97 8.41 11.39
C TYR A 140 19.77 7.25 10.42
N ALA A 141 18.61 6.59 10.47
CA ALA A 141 18.28 5.53 9.51
C ALA A 141 18.14 6.08 8.08
N CYS A 142 17.57 7.28 7.91
CA CYS A 142 17.51 7.94 6.60
C CYS A 142 18.92 8.23 6.06
N ASP A 143 19.82 8.79 6.86
CA ASP A 143 21.20 9.08 6.45
C ASP A 143 21.92 7.79 6.03
N ARG A 144 21.78 6.72 6.81
CA ARG A 144 22.33 5.41 6.44
C ARG A 144 21.78 4.84 5.14
N LEU A 145 20.52 5.09 4.82
CA LEU A 145 19.93 4.67 3.55
C LEU A 145 20.51 5.46 2.36
N TRP A 146 20.81 6.75 2.55
CA TRP A 146 21.50 7.56 1.55
C TRP A 146 22.94 7.08 1.34
N ASP A 147 23.72 6.87 2.41
CA ASP A 147 25.08 6.32 2.33
C ASP A 147 25.09 4.96 1.62
N TRP A 148 24.13 4.12 1.92
CA TRP A 148 23.96 2.82 1.27
C TRP A 148 23.66 2.97 -0.22
N ALA A 149 22.80 3.90 -0.62
CA ALA A 149 22.51 4.16 -2.04
C ALA A 149 23.73 4.64 -2.80
N GLU A 150 24.55 5.52 -2.21
CA GLU A 150 25.79 6.02 -2.79
C GLU A 150 26.90 4.95 -2.86
N SER A 151 26.95 4.05 -1.89
CA SER A 151 27.93 2.94 -1.84
C SER A 151 27.69 1.85 -2.88
N GLN A 152 26.59 1.89 -3.63
CA GLN A 152 26.28 0.86 -4.61
C GLN A 152 27.35 0.76 -5.72
N PRO A 153 27.74 -0.47 -6.14
CA PRO A 153 28.93 -0.70 -6.96
C PRO A 153 28.85 -0.13 -8.38
N THR A 154 27.65 0.10 -8.92
CA THR A 154 27.52 0.64 -10.27
C THR A 154 26.76 1.96 -10.31
N ALA A 155 27.13 2.85 -11.25
CA ALA A 155 26.43 4.11 -11.46
C ALA A 155 24.91 3.92 -11.68
N ALA A 156 24.52 2.89 -12.41
CA ALA A 156 23.11 2.57 -12.64
C ALA A 156 22.37 2.20 -11.35
N ARG A 157 23.02 1.46 -10.44
CA ARG A 157 22.44 1.13 -9.13
C ARG A 157 22.34 2.37 -8.25
N ARG A 158 23.44 3.14 -8.12
CA ARG A 158 23.43 4.40 -7.37
C ARG A 158 22.29 5.28 -7.83
N ARG A 159 22.21 5.59 -9.13
CA ARG A 159 21.12 6.38 -9.71
C ARG A 159 19.74 5.83 -9.35
N ASN A 160 19.50 4.54 -9.52
CA ASN A 160 18.19 3.94 -9.28
C ASN A 160 17.79 4.02 -7.81
N PHE A 161 18.71 3.79 -6.85
CA PHE A 161 18.43 3.90 -5.42
C PHE A 161 18.24 5.34 -4.99
N THR A 162 19.08 6.28 -5.45
CA THR A 162 18.89 7.71 -5.24
C THR A 162 17.49 8.13 -5.74
N THR A 163 17.08 7.67 -6.92
CA THR A 163 15.75 7.95 -7.46
C THR A 163 14.64 7.42 -6.52
N VAL A 164 14.74 6.18 -6.04
CA VAL A 164 13.73 5.61 -5.14
C VAL A 164 13.67 6.38 -3.83
N LEU A 165 14.81 6.66 -3.20
CA LEU A 165 14.85 7.40 -1.93
C LEU A 165 14.32 8.83 -2.11
N ALA A 166 14.74 9.54 -3.14
CA ALA A 166 14.28 10.90 -3.42
C ALA A 166 12.77 10.96 -3.65
N LEU A 167 12.20 10.03 -4.43
CA LEU A 167 10.77 10.01 -4.73
C LEU A 167 9.91 9.52 -3.55
N THR A 168 10.46 8.70 -2.66
CA THR A 168 9.72 8.25 -1.46
C THR A 168 9.86 9.21 -0.29
N LEU A 169 11.08 9.56 0.12
CA LEU A 169 11.34 10.47 1.23
C LEU A 169 11.10 11.94 0.86
N GLY A 170 11.29 12.30 -0.42
CA GLY A 170 11.13 13.67 -0.89
C GLY A 170 9.73 14.02 -1.37
N ALA A 171 8.92 13.05 -1.82
CA ALA A 171 7.60 13.29 -2.38
C ALA A 171 6.53 12.27 -1.95
N GLY A 172 6.85 11.33 -1.09
CA GLY A 172 5.91 10.34 -0.58
C GLY A 172 5.26 9.47 -1.65
N LEU A 173 5.91 9.22 -2.79
CA LEU A 173 5.33 8.42 -3.86
C LEU A 173 5.23 6.94 -3.46
N ARG A 174 4.17 6.28 -3.94
CA ARG A 174 4.01 4.83 -3.80
C ARG A 174 4.95 4.09 -4.74
N ALA A 175 5.34 2.88 -4.37
CA ALA A 175 6.19 2.02 -5.21
C ALA A 175 5.67 1.87 -6.65
N GLY A 176 4.35 1.77 -6.82
CA GLY A 176 3.73 1.71 -8.14
C GLY A 176 3.87 2.99 -8.95
N GLU A 177 3.73 4.13 -8.30
CA GLU A 177 3.88 5.44 -8.93
C GLU A 177 5.33 5.68 -9.36
N ILE A 178 6.31 5.27 -8.54
CA ILE A 178 7.74 5.33 -8.90
C ILE A 178 8.02 4.49 -10.15
N CYS A 179 7.38 3.33 -10.25
CA CYS A 179 7.56 2.47 -11.42
C CYS A 179 6.95 3.01 -12.71
N THR A 180 5.97 3.90 -12.64
CA THR A 180 5.27 4.44 -13.81
C THR A 180 5.69 5.85 -14.19
N LEU A 181 6.37 6.56 -13.29
CA LEU A 181 6.78 7.96 -13.49
C LEU A 181 7.82 8.10 -14.60
N ARG A 182 7.54 8.97 -15.56
CA ARG A 182 8.42 9.24 -16.74
C ARG A 182 8.97 10.65 -16.68
N GLY A 183 9.93 10.97 -17.56
CA GLY A 183 10.51 12.31 -17.67
C GLY A 183 9.49 13.40 -17.94
N LYS A 184 8.46 13.12 -18.77
CA LYS A 184 7.36 14.06 -19.05
C LYS A 184 6.46 14.35 -17.87
N ASP A 185 6.48 13.50 -16.86
CA ASP A 185 5.70 13.65 -15.63
C ASP A 185 6.44 14.49 -14.57
N VAL A 186 7.50 15.17 -14.97
CA VAL A 186 8.32 16.01 -14.09
C VAL A 186 8.44 17.40 -14.68
N ARG A 187 8.15 18.42 -13.88
CA ARG A 187 8.39 19.82 -14.22
C ARG A 187 9.42 20.41 -13.25
N VAL A 188 10.39 21.12 -13.79
CA VAL A 188 11.37 21.90 -13.01
C VAL A 188 11.11 23.37 -13.29
N ASP A 189 10.90 24.15 -12.26
CA ASP A 189 10.64 25.60 -12.34
C ASP A 189 11.40 26.35 -11.24
N GLY A 190 11.11 27.67 -11.08
CA GLY A 190 11.78 28.51 -10.08
C GLY A 190 11.49 28.11 -8.62
N ASP A 191 10.40 27.38 -8.37
CA ASP A 191 9.99 26.92 -7.04
C ASP A 191 10.56 25.53 -6.70
N GLY A 192 11.08 24.81 -7.69
CA GLY A 192 11.71 23.50 -7.53
C GLY A 192 11.23 22.43 -8.51
N VAL A 193 11.10 21.21 -8.04
CA VAL A 193 10.64 20.05 -8.82
C VAL A 193 9.21 19.71 -8.46
N LEU A 194 8.35 19.63 -9.46
CA LEU A 194 6.97 19.21 -9.35
C LEU A 194 6.76 17.90 -10.11
N LEU A 195 6.15 16.92 -9.45
CA LEU A 195 5.90 15.57 -9.94
C LEU A 195 4.42 15.37 -10.23
N PHE A 196 4.09 14.66 -11.31
CA PHE A 196 2.73 14.36 -11.75
C PHE A 196 2.48 12.85 -11.80
N PRO A 197 2.45 12.15 -10.65
CA PRO A 197 2.14 10.72 -10.65
C PRO A 197 0.72 10.45 -11.15
N HIS A 198 0.57 9.42 -11.99
CA HIS A 198 -0.72 9.03 -12.59
C HIS A 198 -1.69 8.39 -11.58
N GLY A 199 -1.21 8.12 -10.35
CA GLY A 199 -1.95 7.46 -9.30
C GLY A 199 -1.75 5.95 -9.29
N TYR A 200 -2.11 5.32 -8.15
CA TYR A 200 -1.99 3.88 -7.94
C TYR A 200 -2.88 3.42 -6.78
N ARG A 201 -3.55 2.26 -6.92
CA ARG A 201 -4.40 1.66 -5.86
C ARG A 201 -5.40 2.64 -5.23
N GLY A 202 -6.26 3.22 -6.07
CA GLY A 202 -7.33 4.11 -5.64
C GLY A 202 -6.94 5.57 -5.42
N ALA A 203 -5.66 5.94 -5.55
CA ALA A 203 -5.27 7.34 -5.73
C ALA A 203 -5.34 7.72 -7.21
N GLY A 204 -5.92 8.88 -7.49
CA GLY A 204 -5.93 9.46 -8.83
C GLY A 204 -4.63 10.21 -9.18
N PRO A 205 -4.55 10.75 -10.41
CA PRO A 205 -3.50 11.67 -10.81
C PRO A 205 -3.49 12.90 -9.87
N ARG A 206 -2.29 13.40 -9.58
CA ARG A 206 -2.12 14.57 -8.68
C ARG A 206 -0.79 15.25 -8.91
N GLU A 207 -0.62 16.41 -8.30
CA GLU A 207 0.63 17.15 -8.25
C GLU A 207 1.30 16.94 -6.89
N VAL A 208 2.61 16.67 -6.89
CA VAL A 208 3.37 16.53 -5.65
C VAL A 208 4.69 17.29 -5.77
N PRO A 209 4.91 18.34 -4.98
CA PRO A 209 6.20 19.00 -4.93
C PRO A 209 7.24 18.11 -4.27
N LEU A 210 8.42 18.06 -4.86
CA LEU A 210 9.57 17.40 -4.24
C LEU A 210 10.18 18.31 -3.17
N LEU A 211 10.59 17.75 -2.04
CA LEU A 211 11.33 18.50 -1.03
C LEU A 211 12.60 19.15 -1.62
N LYS A 212 12.85 20.42 -1.28
CA LYS A 212 14.01 21.16 -1.78
C LYS A 212 15.33 20.45 -1.48
N SER A 213 15.46 19.84 -0.30
CA SER A 213 16.64 19.05 0.08
C SER A 213 16.93 17.84 -0.82
N HIS A 214 15.96 17.39 -1.58
CA HIS A 214 16.09 16.24 -2.49
C HIS A 214 16.22 16.65 -3.96
N THR A 215 16.02 17.94 -4.26
CA THR A 215 16.07 18.45 -5.63
C THR A 215 17.44 18.24 -6.26
N GLU A 216 18.51 18.62 -5.58
CA GLU A 216 19.88 18.49 -6.09
C GLU A 216 20.27 17.03 -6.32
N LEU A 217 19.76 16.11 -5.47
CA LEU A 217 20.06 14.68 -5.58
C LEU A 217 19.43 14.02 -6.81
N ILE A 218 18.22 14.45 -7.20
CA ILE A 218 17.51 13.84 -8.34
C ILE A 218 17.68 14.62 -9.65
N GLN A 219 18.11 15.88 -9.59
CA GLN A 219 18.25 16.71 -10.78
C GLN A 219 19.09 16.08 -11.89
N PRO A 220 20.26 15.44 -11.63
CA PRO A 220 21.02 14.75 -12.66
C PRO A 220 20.23 13.61 -13.33
N VAL A 221 19.36 12.92 -12.57
CA VAL A 221 18.51 11.87 -13.10
C VAL A 221 17.45 12.45 -14.04
N ILE A 222 16.80 13.54 -13.62
CA ILE A 222 15.76 14.23 -14.41
C ILE A 222 16.37 14.71 -15.73
N MET A 223 17.53 15.38 -15.68
CA MET A 223 18.21 15.91 -16.87
C MET A 223 18.66 14.84 -17.86
N ALA A 224 19.00 13.65 -17.36
CA ALA A 224 19.44 12.52 -18.19
C ALA A 224 18.29 11.63 -18.70
N THR A 225 17.04 11.88 -18.24
CA THR A 225 15.89 11.04 -18.58
C THR A 225 15.10 11.69 -19.72
N GLY A 226 14.93 10.98 -20.83
CA GLY A 226 14.06 11.42 -21.92
C GLY A 226 12.60 11.52 -21.51
N PRO A 227 11.76 12.30 -22.23
CA PRO A 227 10.36 12.52 -21.87
C PRO A 227 9.55 11.21 -21.69
N GLU A 228 9.80 10.23 -22.55
CA GLU A 228 9.09 8.94 -22.52
C GLU A 228 9.80 7.86 -21.71
N ASP A 229 11.01 8.14 -21.23
CA ASP A 229 11.76 7.21 -20.40
C ASP A 229 11.30 7.23 -18.94
N TYR A 230 11.42 6.10 -18.26
CA TYR A 230 11.13 6.02 -16.82
C TYR A 230 12.26 6.64 -15.98
N LEU A 231 11.93 7.40 -14.95
CA LEU A 231 12.93 7.90 -14.00
C LEU A 231 13.62 6.75 -13.26
N PHE A 232 12.85 5.80 -12.80
CA PHE A 232 13.38 4.58 -12.17
C PHE A 232 13.69 3.52 -13.24
N ARG A 233 14.96 3.16 -13.40
CA ARG A 233 15.43 2.18 -14.39
C ARG A 233 15.03 2.57 -15.82
N PRO A 234 15.52 3.65 -16.38
CA PRO A 234 15.27 4.00 -17.78
C PRO A 234 15.70 2.87 -18.72
N GLY A 235 15.08 2.79 -19.89
CA GLY A 235 15.28 1.72 -20.85
C GLY A 235 14.51 0.42 -20.55
N ARG A 236 13.52 0.47 -19.65
CA ARG A 236 12.58 -0.65 -19.46
C ARG A 236 11.50 -0.64 -20.52
N ASP A 237 11.07 -1.85 -20.93
CA ASP A 237 9.99 -2.02 -21.90
C ASP A 237 8.61 -2.20 -21.25
N ASN A 238 8.52 -2.27 -19.90
CA ASN A 238 7.26 -2.55 -19.22
C ASN A 238 7.08 -1.77 -17.91
N GLU A 239 5.81 -1.58 -17.53
CA GLU A 239 5.36 -0.86 -16.33
C GLU A 239 5.13 -1.78 -15.11
N ASN A 240 5.77 -2.94 -15.04
CA ASN A 240 5.51 -3.89 -13.99
C ASN A 240 5.86 -3.33 -12.60
N VAL A 241 4.82 -3.00 -11.85
CA VAL A 241 4.87 -2.36 -10.53
C VAL A 241 5.52 -3.24 -9.47
N SER A 242 5.45 -4.56 -9.61
CA SER A 242 6.06 -5.51 -8.68
C SER A 242 7.60 -5.52 -8.77
N GLN A 243 8.17 -4.93 -9.82
CA GLN A 243 9.62 -4.93 -10.04
C GLN A 243 10.40 -4.15 -8.98
N LEU A 244 9.83 -3.08 -8.39
CA LEU A 244 10.58 -2.30 -7.41
C LEU A 244 10.95 -3.12 -6.17
N SER A 245 9.99 -3.79 -5.56
CA SER A 245 10.28 -4.64 -4.38
C SER A 245 11.22 -5.79 -4.71
N ALA A 246 11.06 -6.40 -5.90
CA ALA A 246 11.96 -7.46 -6.35
C ALA A 246 13.37 -6.92 -6.64
N TYR A 247 13.46 -5.72 -7.21
CA TYR A 247 14.74 -5.05 -7.46
C TYR A 247 15.47 -4.72 -6.16
N LEU A 248 14.79 -4.12 -5.18
CA LEU A 248 15.36 -3.80 -3.88
C LEU A 248 15.91 -5.05 -3.17
N ARG A 249 15.17 -6.16 -3.17
CA ARG A 249 15.61 -7.41 -2.54
C ARG A 249 16.82 -8.05 -3.22
N ARG A 250 16.88 -8.02 -4.57
CA ARG A 250 17.97 -8.65 -5.35
C ARG A 250 19.28 -7.90 -5.29
N VAL A 251 19.21 -6.60 -5.05
CA VAL A 251 20.37 -5.71 -5.16
C VAL A 251 20.93 -5.33 -3.80
N THR A 252 20.20 -5.64 -2.73
CA THR A 252 20.69 -5.38 -1.37
C THR A 252 21.89 -6.26 -1.08
N PRO A 253 23.04 -5.68 -0.67
CA PRO A 253 24.19 -6.47 -0.29
C PRO A 253 23.84 -7.38 0.88
N SER A 254 24.31 -8.61 0.84
CA SER A 254 24.14 -9.59 1.94
C SER A 254 24.77 -9.16 3.28
N THR A 255 25.57 -8.09 3.29
CA THR A 255 26.30 -7.58 4.44
C THR A 255 25.47 -6.72 5.39
N SER A 256 24.24 -6.32 5.02
CA SER A 256 23.37 -5.51 5.87
C SER A 256 21.91 -5.80 5.55
N PRO A 257 21.37 -6.96 5.97
CA PRO A 257 19.99 -7.34 5.70
C PRO A 257 18.95 -6.33 6.25
N ASP A 258 19.30 -5.59 7.30
CA ASP A 258 18.46 -4.57 7.93
C ASP A 258 18.38 -3.26 7.13
N MET A 259 19.19 -3.12 6.09
CA MET A 259 19.28 -1.91 5.26
C MET A 259 18.43 -1.97 3.98
N VAL A 260 17.57 -2.99 3.79
CA VAL A 260 16.64 -3.01 2.66
C VAL A 260 15.60 -1.92 2.86
N PRO A 261 15.56 -0.88 2.00
CA PRO A 261 14.58 0.17 2.14
C PRO A 261 13.16 -0.37 1.92
N ASP A 262 12.30 -0.20 2.91
CA ASP A 262 10.86 -0.45 2.76
C ASP A 262 10.19 0.82 2.22
N THR A 263 9.70 0.75 0.99
CA THR A 263 9.09 1.90 0.31
C THR A 263 7.82 2.42 1.00
N ARG A 264 7.09 1.56 1.72
CA ARG A 264 5.94 1.98 2.52
C ARG A 264 6.40 2.74 3.76
N ARG A 265 7.42 2.24 4.46
CA ARG A 265 8.01 2.90 5.63
C ARG A 265 8.63 4.25 5.26
N LEU A 266 9.38 4.33 4.15
CA LEU A 266 9.91 5.59 3.60
C LEU A 266 8.80 6.61 3.31
N ARG A 267 7.71 6.19 2.68
CA ARG A 267 6.57 7.06 2.41
C ARG A 267 5.88 7.51 3.71
N ASN A 268 5.71 6.61 4.68
CA ASN A 268 5.15 6.96 5.99
C ASN A 268 6.01 8.00 6.69
N THR A 269 7.34 7.88 6.61
CA THR A 269 8.29 8.89 7.11
C THR A 269 8.00 10.25 6.49
N TRP A 270 7.88 10.34 5.16
CA TRP A 270 7.53 11.61 4.51
C TRP A 270 6.19 12.18 5.00
N ILE A 271 5.14 11.36 5.14
CA ILE A 271 3.83 11.81 5.61
C ILE A 271 3.94 12.36 7.03
N ILE A 272 4.57 11.61 7.94
CA ILE A 272 4.74 12.00 9.34
C ILE A 272 5.56 13.29 9.45
N ASP A 273 6.64 13.44 8.69
CA ASP A 273 7.44 14.66 8.64
C ASP A 273 6.63 15.86 8.13
N ARG A 274 5.72 15.66 7.17
CA ARG A 274 4.83 16.75 6.69
C ARG A 274 3.76 17.10 7.74
N ILE A 275 3.25 16.12 8.48
CA ILE A 275 2.39 16.36 9.65
C ILE A 275 3.17 17.19 10.70
N ALA A 276 4.39 16.77 11.03
CA ALA A 276 5.25 17.47 11.98
C ALA A 276 5.61 18.89 11.50
N ALA A 277 5.83 19.10 10.21
CA ALA A 277 6.08 20.41 9.60
C ALA A 277 4.85 21.33 9.54
N GLY A 278 3.64 20.82 9.82
CA GLY A 278 2.42 21.62 9.87
C GLY A 278 1.72 21.81 8.54
N VAL A 279 1.97 20.96 7.57
CA VAL A 279 1.19 20.97 6.32
C VAL A 279 -0.28 20.71 6.63
N PRO A 280 -1.23 21.54 6.15
CA PRO A 280 -2.66 21.31 6.37
C PRO A 280 -3.09 19.90 5.91
N THR A 281 -4.00 19.30 6.67
CA THR A 281 -4.43 17.90 6.47
C THR A 281 -5.00 17.64 5.08
N ASP A 282 -5.81 18.56 4.56
CA ASP A 282 -6.42 18.50 3.23
C ASP A 282 -5.35 18.54 2.12
N VAL A 283 -4.39 19.45 2.24
CA VAL A 283 -3.27 19.60 1.32
C VAL A 283 -2.39 18.34 1.34
N LEU A 284 -2.09 17.85 2.54
CA LEU A 284 -1.28 16.62 2.68
C LEU A 284 -2.01 15.38 2.15
N CYS A 285 -3.31 15.26 2.42
CA CYS A 285 -4.13 14.18 1.86
C CYS A 285 -4.13 14.21 0.34
N ALA A 286 -4.31 15.40 -0.27
CA ALA A 286 -4.27 15.57 -1.72
C ALA A 286 -2.90 15.16 -2.28
N ALA A 287 -1.80 15.69 -1.74
CA ALA A 287 -0.44 15.37 -2.18
C ALA A 287 -0.08 13.89 -1.96
N ALA A 288 -0.49 13.30 -0.85
CA ALA A 288 -0.27 11.89 -0.56
C ALA A 288 -1.21 10.95 -1.33
N GLY A 289 -2.30 11.45 -1.94
CA GLY A 289 -3.34 10.62 -2.55
C GLY A 289 -4.04 9.74 -1.51
N LEU A 290 -4.36 10.32 -0.36
CA LEU A 290 -5.08 9.68 0.74
C LEU A 290 -6.47 10.31 0.88
N LYS A 291 -7.45 9.54 1.35
CA LYS A 291 -8.78 10.05 1.68
C LYS A 291 -8.80 10.73 3.06
N SER A 292 -7.97 10.27 3.98
CA SER A 292 -7.85 10.80 5.34
C SER A 292 -6.50 10.44 5.95
N LEU A 293 -6.14 11.09 7.06
CA LEU A 293 -4.97 10.77 7.88
C LEU A 293 -5.31 9.91 9.11
N HIS A 294 -6.45 9.21 9.11
CA HIS A 294 -6.89 8.42 10.26
C HIS A 294 -5.81 7.43 10.76
N GLN A 295 -5.11 6.76 9.84
CA GLN A 295 -4.00 5.85 10.20
C GLN A 295 -2.76 6.56 10.80
N PHE A 296 -2.72 7.90 10.80
CA PHE A 296 -1.66 8.74 11.36
C PHE A 296 -2.17 9.62 12.50
N GLU A 297 -3.32 9.29 13.10
CA GLU A 297 -4.01 10.13 14.07
C GLU A 297 -3.12 10.47 15.27
N ASP A 298 -2.36 9.52 15.80
CA ASP A 298 -1.45 9.75 16.93
C ASP A 298 -0.41 10.82 16.59
N TYR A 299 0.17 10.78 15.40
CA TYR A 299 1.15 11.79 14.94
C TYR A 299 0.49 13.16 14.70
N VAL A 300 -0.76 13.19 14.25
CA VAL A 300 -1.52 14.46 14.10
C VAL A 300 -1.79 15.08 15.46
N VAL A 301 -2.20 14.27 16.45
CA VAL A 301 -2.47 14.73 17.82
C VAL A 301 -1.19 15.23 18.47
N GLU A 302 -0.08 14.49 18.39
CA GLU A 302 1.22 14.89 18.93
C GLU A 302 1.70 16.20 18.31
N ALA A 303 1.69 16.31 16.99
CA ALA A 303 2.09 17.53 16.28
C ALA A 303 1.19 18.72 16.64
N GLY A 304 -0.12 18.49 16.81
CA GLY A 304 -1.08 19.48 17.25
C GLY A 304 -0.79 19.98 18.67
N ALA A 305 -0.45 19.08 19.59
CA ALA A 305 -0.09 19.41 20.96
C ALA A 305 1.16 20.31 21.01
N ASN A 306 2.20 19.97 20.24
CA ASN A 306 3.44 20.73 20.16
C ASN A 306 3.27 22.12 19.54
N ARG A 307 2.24 22.33 18.70
CA ARG A 307 1.96 23.60 18.01
C ARG A 307 0.84 24.43 18.64
N ARG A 308 0.19 23.95 19.69
CA ARG A 308 -0.99 24.59 20.28
C ARG A 308 -0.73 26.04 20.67
N HIS A 309 0.45 26.35 21.18
CA HIS A 309 0.84 27.72 21.54
C HIS A 309 1.00 28.62 20.29
N ALA A 310 1.66 28.12 19.23
CA ALA A 310 1.87 28.86 17.99
C ALA A 310 0.55 29.20 17.27
N TYR A 311 -0.46 28.34 17.39
CA TYR A 311 -1.78 28.55 16.78
C TYR A 311 -2.79 29.28 17.69
N ARG A 312 -2.36 29.78 18.84
CA ARG A 312 -3.26 30.49 19.79
C ARG A 312 -4.02 31.63 19.13
N ILE A 313 -3.37 32.41 18.27
CA ILE A 313 -3.99 33.55 17.55
C ILE A 313 -5.09 33.03 16.62
N LEU A 314 -4.80 31.98 15.85
CA LEU A 314 -5.79 31.37 14.94
C LEU A 314 -6.97 30.79 15.71
N LEU A 315 -6.69 30.07 16.80
CA LEU A 315 -7.73 29.52 17.68
C LEU A 315 -8.60 30.58 18.36
N ALA A 316 -8.06 31.79 18.56
CA ALA A 316 -8.80 32.92 19.07
C ALA A 316 -9.56 33.73 18.00
N GLY A 317 -9.62 33.22 16.76
CA GLY A 317 -10.31 33.88 15.65
C GLY A 317 -9.49 35.01 14.98
N GLY A 318 -8.23 35.15 15.29
CA GLY A 318 -7.30 36.05 14.60
C GLY A 318 -6.88 35.54 13.25
N SER A 319 -6.42 36.43 12.37
CA SER A 319 -5.91 36.06 11.03
C SER A 319 -4.38 36.19 10.99
N THR A 320 -3.71 35.22 10.39
CA THR A 320 -2.27 35.28 10.05
C THR A 320 -2.03 35.94 8.68
N HIS A 321 -3.06 36.53 8.07
CA HIS A 321 -2.92 37.22 6.79
C HIS A 321 -2.21 38.58 6.99
N GLY A 322 -0.93 38.59 6.77
CA GLY A 322 -0.15 39.82 6.74
C GLY A 322 1.33 39.61 6.92
N THR A 323 2.01 38.98 6.00
CA THR A 323 3.29 39.39 5.38
C THR A 323 3.87 38.23 4.55
N PRO A 324 4.15 38.43 3.26
CA PRO A 324 4.97 37.48 2.51
C PRO A 324 6.40 37.55 3.09
N GLY A 325 6.84 36.48 3.72
CA GLY A 325 8.23 36.34 4.20
C GLY A 325 8.45 36.33 5.72
N GLY A 326 7.39 36.41 6.54
CA GLY A 326 7.52 36.38 7.99
C GLY A 326 7.42 34.96 8.54
N GLY A 327 8.55 34.35 8.92
CA GLY A 327 8.54 33.21 9.84
C GLY A 327 7.80 33.60 11.13
N LEU A 328 7.07 32.66 11.74
CA LEU A 328 6.44 32.83 13.05
C LEU A 328 7.54 33.21 14.07
N TYR A 329 7.69 34.50 14.35
CA TYR A 329 8.47 34.94 15.50
C TYR A 329 7.60 34.73 16.75
N VAL A 330 8.01 33.78 17.58
CA VAL A 330 7.54 33.64 18.94
C VAL A 330 8.16 34.79 19.73
N LEU A 331 7.30 35.74 20.21
CA LEU A 331 7.67 36.65 21.27
C LEU A 331 7.54 35.93 22.62
#